data_3d5437f691a2aecde82c48adb9d28f0d
#
_entry.id   3d5437f691a2aecde82c48adb9d28f0d
#
_cell.length_a   1.000
_cell.length_b   1.000
_cell.length_c   1.000
_cell.angle_alpha   90.00
_cell.angle_beta   90.00
_cell.angle_gamma   90.00
#
_symmetry.space_group_name_H-M   'P 1'
#
loop_
_entity.id
_entity.type
_entity.pdbx_description
1 polymer ?
#
loop_
_entity_poly.entity_id
_entity_poly.type
_entity_poly.pdbx_seq_one_letter_code
_entity_poly.pdbx_strand_id
1 'polypeptide(L)'
;MKCEKKGNLVNRQVTVGQEDLEQINRLTRREFSQEELYCFRVVLCDNDVDRQMERFDEETLEQLARMFVGKTGICDHQPKTANQLARIYQAQVEYFPGKTNLLGEPYCAVVAKAYMVRTESNRDLILEIEAGIKKEVSVGCSIRESRCS
;
A
#
# COMPACT_ATOMS: atom_id res chain seq x y z
N MET A 1 18.07 8.25 8.64
CA MET A 1 17.47 7.23 9.52
C MET A 1 16.49 6.39 8.72
N LYS A 2 16.57 5.09 8.86
CA LYS A 2 15.61 4.18 8.23
C LYS A 2 14.43 3.94 9.17
N CYS A 3 13.24 3.96 8.64
CA CYS A 3 12.00 3.71 9.37
C CYS A 3 11.24 2.56 8.71
N GLU A 4 10.68 1.68 9.52
CA GLU A 4 9.83 0.60 9.06
C GLU A 4 8.46 0.71 9.74
N LYS A 5 7.41 0.76 8.95
CA LYS A 5 6.03 0.80 9.43
C LYS A 5 5.27 -0.41 8.92
N LYS A 6 4.37 -0.91 9.76
CA LYS A 6 3.51 -2.05 9.41
C LYS A 6 2.14 -1.55 8.95
N GLY A 7 1.64 -2.15 7.90
CA GLY A 7 0.32 -1.91 7.37
C GLY A 7 -0.44 -3.19 7.18
N ASN A 8 -1.69 -3.10 6.77
CA ASN A 8 -2.57 -4.24 6.54
C ASN A 8 -3.24 -4.19 5.19
N LEU A 9 -3.34 -5.34 4.55
CA LEU A 9 -4.22 -5.53 3.42
C LEU A 9 -5.67 -5.39 3.90
N VAL A 10 -6.43 -4.53 3.24
CA VAL A 10 -7.86 -4.42 3.47
C VAL A 10 -8.53 -5.51 2.66
N ASN A 11 -9.25 -6.41 3.33
CA ASN A 11 -9.91 -7.61 2.77
C ASN A 11 -11.05 -7.29 1.79
N ARG A 12 -10.84 -6.35 0.88
CA ARG A 12 -11.79 -6.09 -0.19
C ARG A 12 -11.06 -6.13 -1.52
N GLN A 13 -11.38 -7.14 -2.30
CA GLN A 13 -11.07 -7.12 -3.72
C GLN A 13 -11.64 -5.84 -4.31
N VAL A 14 -10.79 -5.07 -4.93
CA VAL A 14 -11.22 -3.89 -5.66
C VAL A 14 -11.79 -4.36 -6.98
N THR A 15 -13.07 -4.04 -7.22
CA THR A 15 -13.62 -4.22 -8.56
C THR A 15 -12.88 -3.26 -9.50
N VAL A 16 -12.24 -3.80 -10.52
CA VAL A 16 -11.46 -3.02 -11.48
C VAL A 16 -12.40 -2.24 -12.37
N GLY A 17 -12.56 -0.95 -12.09
CA GLY A 17 -13.32 -0.04 -12.92
C GLY A 17 -12.50 0.53 -14.06
N GLN A 18 -13.14 1.34 -14.91
CA GLN A 18 -12.46 1.99 -16.05
C GLN A 18 -11.32 2.90 -15.61
N GLU A 19 -11.54 3.66 -14.54
CA GLU A 19 -10.53 4.56 -13.98
C GLU A 19 -9.31 3.79 -13.45
N ASP A 20 -9.54 2.69 -12.72
CA ASP A 20 -8.47 1.82 -12.25
C ASP A 20 -7.66 1.27 -13.42
N LEU A 21 -8.33 0.81 -14.45
CA LEU A 21 -7.70 0.24 -15.65
C LEU A 21 -6.85 1.27 -16.38
N GLU A 22 -7.33 2.50 -16.51
CA GLU A 22 -6.58 3.60 -17.12
C GLU A 22 -5.31 3.93 -16.32
N GLN A 23 -5.41 4.01 -15.00
CA GLN A 23 -4.26 4.28 -14.13
C GLN A 23 -3.23 3.15 -14.21
N ILE A 24 -3.67 1.91 -14.23
CA ILE A 24 -2.78 0.74 -14.35
C ILE A 24 -2.08 0.75 -15.72
N ASN A 25 -2.83 0.99 -16.79
CA ASN A 25 -2.30 0.97 -18.15
C ASN A 25 -1.32 2.12 -18.45
N ARG A 26 -1.27 3.15 -17.62
CA ARG A 26 -0.19 4.16 -17.67
C ARG A 26 1.15 3.61 -17.18
N LEU A 27 1.13 2.57 -16.36
CA LEU A 27 2.33 1.94 -15.81
C LEU A 27 2.80 0.73 -16.62
N THR A 28 1.92 0.13 -17.43
CA THR A 28 2.21 -1.05 -18.23
C THR A 28 2.72 -0.68 -19.62
N ARG A 29 3.33 -1.64 -20.30
CA ARG A 29 3.85 -1.47 -21.66
C ARG A 29 2.89 -1.92 -22.75
N ARG A 30 1.78 -2.56 -22.38
CA ARG A 30 0.65 -2.88 -23.24
C ARG A 30 -0.64 -2.72 -22.46
N GLU A 31 -1.75 -2.67 -23.16
CA GLU A 31 -3.05 -2.61 -22.50
C GLU A 31 -3.43 -3.97 -21.92
N PHE A 32 -3.88 -3.97 -20.66
CA PHE A 32 -4.43 -5.13 -19.96
C PHE A 32 -5.93 -4.95 -19.81
N SER A 33 -6.67 -6.07 -19.83
CA SER A 33 -8.10 -6.10 -19.55
C SER A 33 -8.37 -6.34 -18.07
N GLN A 34 -9.59 -6.10 -17.63
CA GLN A 34 -10.02 -6.33 -16.26
C GLN A 34 -9.79 -7.77 -15.80
N GLU A 35 -10.03 -8.74 -16.68
CA GLU A 35 -9.92 -10.17 -16.36
C GLU A 35 -8.48 -10.62 -16.14
N GLU A 36 -7.52 -9.89 -16.69
CA GLU A 36 -6.10 -10.19 -16.55
C GLU A 36 -5.50 -9.69 -15.22
N LEU A 37 -6.22 -8.83 -14.49
CA LEU A 37 -5.71 -8.11 -13.34
C LEU A 37 -6.42 -8.48 -12.05
N TYR A 38 -5.67 -8.52 -10.97
CA TYR A 38 -6.17 -8.58 -9.61
C TYR A 38 -5.76 -7.31 -8.88
N CYS A 39 -6.76 -6.57 -8.38
CA CYS A 39 -6.52 -5.33 -7.65
C CYS A 39 -6.93 -5.47 -6.19
N PHE A 40 -6.17 -4.87 -5.30
CA PHE A 40 -6.44 -4.91 -3.88
C PHE A 40 -6.06 -3.58 -3.22
N ARG A 41 -6.67 -3.33 -2.06
CA ARG A 41 -6.38 -2.16 -1.23
C ARG A 41 -5.46 -2.56 -0.09
N VAL A 42 -4.57 -1.64 0.27
CA VAL A 42 -3.62 -1.83 1.36
C VAL A 42 -3.46 -0.53 2.13
N VAL A 43 -3.52 -0.62 3.47
CA VAL A 43 -3.12 0.47 4.35
C VAL A 43 -1.61 0.35 4.57
N LEU A 44 -0.85 1.32 4.09
CA LEU A 44 0.61 1.27 4.13
C LEU A 44 1.20 1.79 5.43
N CYS A 45 0.72 2.94 5.87
CA CYS A 45 1.16 3.58 7.11
C CYS A 45 0.10 4.59 7.57
N ASP A 46 0.19 5.03 8.81
CA ASP A 46 -0.80 5.90 9.43
C ASP A 46 -0.15 6.98 10.32
N ASN A 47 -1.00 7.81 10.93
CA ASN A 47 -0.58 8.85 11.86
C ASN A 47 -0.58 8.39 13.33
N ASP A 48 -0.70 7.10 13.59
CA ASP A 48 -0.67 6.61 14.96
C ASP A 48 0.76 6.50 15.49
N VAL A 49 0.87 6.52 16.81
CA VAL A 49 2.14 6.40 17.50
C VAL A 49 2.56 4.95 17.55
N ASP A 50 3.76 4.65 17.09
CA ASP A 50 4.29 3.29 17.10
C ASP A 50 4.95 2.91 18.43
N ARG A 51 5.51 1.71 18.50
CA ARG A 51 6.17 1.19 19.71
C ARG A 51 7.44 1.96 20.08
N GLN A 52 8.00 2.72 19.15
CA GLN A 52 9.18 3.54 19.37
C GLN A 52 8.82 4.98 19.74
N MET A 53 7.54 5.25 19.96
CA MET A 53 6.99 6.58 20.25
C MET A 53 7.21 7.57 19.09
N GLU A 54 7.19 7.05 17.88
CA GLU A 54 7.31 7.84 16.64
C GLU A 54 6.02 7.78 15.83
N ARG A 55 5.72 8.86 15.12
CA ARG A 55 4.58 8.93 14.21
C ARG A 55 4.89 9.74 12.97
N PHE A 56 4.11 9.54 11.93
CA PHE A 56 4.06 10.43 10.79
C PHE A 56 2.97 11.49 11.00
N ASP A 57 3.29 12.75 10.73
CA ASP A 57 2.27 13.79 10.64
C ASP A 57 1.54 13.72 9.30
N GLU A 58 0.46 14.46 9.16
CA GLU A 58 -0.37 14.46 7.96
C GLU A 58 0.41 14.90 6.71
N GLU A 59 1.24 15.92 6.84
CA GLU A 59 2.08 16.42 5.73
C GLU A 59 3.03 15.32 5.23
N THR A 60 3.65 14.59 6.14
CA THR A 60 4.52 13.47 5.81
C THR A 60 3.75 12.36 5.11
N LEU A 61 2.53 12.03 5.58
CA LEU A 61 1.68 11.04 4.93
C LEU A 61 1.31 11.46 3.52
N GLU A 62 1.00 12.74 3.28
CA GLU A 62 0.73 13.26 1.94
C GLU A 62 1.94 13.12 1.00
N GLN A 63 3.14 13.40 1.49
CA GLN A 63 4.36 13.20 0.73
C GLN A 63 4.60 11.72 0.41
N LEU A 64 4.43 10.84 1.38
CA LEU A 64 4.57 9.40 1.20
C LEU A 64 3.56 8.85 0.19
N ALA A 65 2.31 9.31 0.24
CA ALA A 65 1.29 8.90 -0.72
C ALA A 65 1.73 9.19 -2.17
N ARG A 66 2.29 10.36 -2.41
CA ARG A 66 2.82 10.71 -3.74
C ARG A 66 4.02 9.84 -4.14
N MET A 67 4.86 9.49 -3.18
CA MET A 67 6.07 8.69 -3.44
C MET A 67 5.76 7.22 -3.70
N PHE A 68 4.68 6.68 -3.14
CA PHE A 68 4.33 5.27 -3.28
C PHE A 68 3.76 4.90 -4.64
N VAL A 69 3.18 5.83 -5.38
CA VAL A 69 2.65 5.55 -6.72
C VAL A 69 3.77 5.06 -7.64
N GLY A 70 3.56 3.91 -8.26
CA GLY A 70 4.53 3.25 -9.13
C GLY A 70 5.54 2.35 -8.39
N LYS A 71 5.50 2.30 -7.07
CA LYS A 71 6.39 1.42 -6.30
C LYS A 71 5.92 -0.03 -6.34
N THR A 72 6.89 -0.94 -6.26
CA THR A 72 6.62 -2.37 -6.33
C THR A 72 6.37 -2.98 -4.94
N GLY A 73 5.46 -3.96 -4.90
CA GLY A 73 5.33 -4.86 -3.77
C GLY A 73 6.28 -6.04 -3.93
N ILE A 74 7.11 -6.27 -2.94
CA ILE A 74 8.07 -7.38 -2.93
C ILE A 74 7.83 -8.29 -1.73
N CYS A 75 8.23 -9.55 -1.87
CA CYS A 75 8.18 -10.51 -0.76
C CYS A 75 9.46 -10.42 0.08
N ASP A 76 9.28 -10.55 1.41
CA ASP A 76 10.36 -10.70 2.39
C ASP A 76 11.41 -9.58 2.37
N HIS A 77 11.06 -8.37 1.95
CA HIS A 77 11.98 -7.23 1.80
C HIS A 77 13.22 -7.54 0.95
N GLN A 78 13.14 -8.56 0.08
CA GLN A 78 14.23 -8.93 -0.80
C GLN A 78 14.06 -8.30 -2.19
N PRO A 79 14.86 -7.30 -2.55
CA PRO A 79 14.72 -6.57 -3.81
C PRO A 79 15.28 -7.37 -5.00
N LYS A 80 14.76 -8.56 -5.21
CA LYS A 80 15.09 -9.41 -6.36
C LYS A 80 13.99 -9.30 -7.40
N THR A 81 14.35 -9.38 -8.67
CA THR A 81 13.38 -9.32 -9.78
C THR A 81 12.27 -10.35 -9.63
N ALA A 82 12.59 -11.57 -9.20
CA ALA A 82 11.61 -12.62 -8.98
C ALA A 82 10.60 -12.34 -7.85
N ASN A 83 10.91 -11.41 -6.95
CA ASN A 83 10.06 -11.06 -5.81
C ASN A 83 9.14 -9.87 -6.08
N GLN A 84 9.21 -9.26 -7.26
CA GLN A 84 8.36 -8.16 -7.66
C GLN A 84 7.03 -8.71 -8.17
N LEU A 85 6.01 -8.69 -7.31
CA LEU A 85 4.73 -9.35 -7.61
C LEU A 85 3.58 -8.38 -7.82
N ALA A 86 3.65 -7.20 -7.24
CA ALA A 86 2.59 -6.20 -7.32
C ALA A 86 3.18 -4.82 -7.57
N ARG A 87 2.30 -3.88 -8.01
CA ARG A 87 2.68 -2.48 -8.16
C ARG A 87 1.55 -1.58 -7.74
N ILE A 88 1.89 -0.52 -7.02
CA ILE A 88 0.93 0.50 -6.57
C ILE A 88 0.62 1.42 -7.73
N TYR A 89 -0.67 1.59 -8.04
CA TYR A 89 -1.11 2.50 -9.09
C TYR A 89 -1.86 3.72 -8.57
N GLN A 90 -2.29 3.68 -7.31
CA GLN A 90 -2.95 4.81 -6.64
C GLN A 90 -2.59 4.80 -5.16
N ALA A 91 -2.36 5.96 -4.58
CA ALA A 91 -2.16 6.12 -3.15
C ALA A 91 -2.66 7.50 -2.72
N GLN A 92 -3.34 7.55 -1.59
CA GLN A 92 -3.88 8.79 -1.03
C GLN A 92 -4.02 8.68 0.49
N VAL A 93 -4.05 9.82 1.16
CA VAL A 93 -4.38 9.88 2.58
C VAL A 93 -5.89 9.80 2.73
N GLU A 94 -6.36 8.87 3.53
CA GLU A 94 -7.78 8.73 3.87
C GLU A 94 -7.99 8.92 5.37
N TYR A 95 -9.06 9.61 5.73
CA TYR A 95 -9.53 9.73 7.10
C TYR A 95 -10.56 8.66 7.40
N PHE A 96 -10.51 8.13 8.63
CA PHE A 96 -11.43 7.09 9.08
C PHE A 96 -12.40 7.72 10.09
N PRO A 97 -13.63 8.05 9.69
CA PRO A 97 -14.60 8.74 10.55
C PRO A 97 -14.84 8.01 11.86
N GLY A 98 -14.86 8.76 12.97
CA GLY A 98 -15.09 8.21 14.29
C GLY A 98 -13.89 7.53 14.93
N LYS A 99 -12.74 7.47 14.25
CA LYS A 99 -11.50 6.90 14.79
C LYS A 99 -10.50 8.00 15.09
N THR A 100 -9.84 7.90 16.24
CA THR A 100 -8.74 8.80 16.64
C THR A 100 -7.46 7.99 16.84
N ASN A 101 -6.32 8.66 16.70
CA ASN A 101 -5.03 8.06 17.04
C ASN A 101 -4.80 8.11 18.57
N LEU A 102 -3.65 7.60 19.01
CA LEU A 102 -3.29 7.56 20.44
C LEU A 102 -3.25 8.96 21.09
N LEU A 103 -3.01 10.01 20.32
CA LEU A 103 -2.98 11.39 20.78
C LEU A 103 -4.35 12.10 20.76
N GLY A 104 -5.41 11.40 20.37
CA GLY A 104 -6.74 11.96 20.24
C GLY A 104 -6.99 12.76 18.97
N GLU A 105 -6.06 12.75 18.02
CA GLU A 105 -6.22 13.40 16.72
C GLU A 105 -7.04 12.50 15.76
N PRO A 106 -7.72 13.07 14.74
CA PRO A 106 -8.38 12.25 13.74
C PRO A 106 -7.43 11.25 13.10
N TYR A 107 -7.82 9.98 13.08
CA TYR A 107 -6.99 8.94 12.47
C TYR A 107 -7.02 9.04 10.95
N CYS A 108 -5.85 9.06 10.36
CA CYS A 108 -5.68 9.01 8.92
C CYS A 108 -4.52 8.07 8.52
N ALA A 109 -4.59 7.56 7.31
CA ALA A 109 -3.61 6.61 6.81
C ALA A 109 -3.39 6.80 5.31
N VAL A 110 -2.22 6.40 4.84
CA VAL A 110 -1.98 6.23 3.41
C VAL A 110 -2.61 4.92 2.98
N VAL A 111 -3.65 5.02 2.16
CA VAL A 111 -4.33 3.87 1.57
C VAL A 111 -3.94 3.80 0.11
N ALA A 112 -3.44 2.66 -0.31
CA ALA A 112 -3.00 2.41 -1.67
C ALA A 112 -3.87 1.36 -2.34
N LYS A 113 -3.96 1.45 -3.66
CA LYS A 113 -4.45 0.40 -4.52
C LYS A 113 -3.27 -0.15 -5.32
N ALA A 114 -3.16 -1.45 -5.34
CA ALA A 114 -2.12 -2.17 -6.06
C ALA A 114 -2.72 -3.22 -6.99
N TYR A 115 -1.98 -3.58 -8.01
CA TYR A 115 -2.40 -4.61 -8.95
C TYR A 115 -1.35 -5.70 -9.09
N MET A 116 -1.82 -6.89 -9.42
CA MET A 116 -1.05 -8.05 -9.83
C MET A 116 -1.61 -8.56 -11.14
N VAL A 117 -0.78 -9.14 -11.98
CA VAL A 117 -1.25 -9.86 -13.16
C VAL A 117 -1.69 -11.27 -12.74
N ARG A 118 -2.85 -11.71 -13.22
CA ARG A 118 -3.38 -13.05 -12.98
C ARG A 118 -2.64 -14.08 -13.83
N THR A 119 -1.44 -14.45 -13.37
CA THR A 119 -0.66 -15.54 -13.96
C THR A 119 -0.89 -16.82 -13.18
N GLU A 120 -0.53 -17.97 -13.76
CA GLU A 120 -0.55 -19.24 -13.02
C GLU A 120 0.34 -19.19 -11.77
N SER A 121 1.51 -18.56 -11.88
CA SER A 121 2.46 -18.44 -10.76
C SER A 121 1.94 -17.56 -9.63
N ASN A 122 1.02 -16.64 -9.90
CA ASN A 122 0.41 -15.75 -8.89
C ASN A 122 -0.90 -16.30 -8.31
N ARG A 123 -1.42 -17.39 -8.85
CA ARG A 123 -2.71 -17.93 -8.45
C ARG A 123 -2.81 -18.24 -6.97
N ASP A 124 -1.84 -18.92 -6.43
CA ASP A 124 -1.83 -19.31 -5.00
C ASP A 124 -1.70 -18.08 -4.09
N LEU A 125 -0.86 -17.13 -4.47
CA LEU A 125 -0.70 -15.90 -3.72
C LEU A 125 -2.00 -15.09 -3.69
N ILE A 126 -2.68 -14.96 -4.82
CA ILE A 126 -3.98 -14.27 -4.90
C ILE A 126 -5.01 -14.95 -3.99
N LEU A 127 -5.10 -16.28 -4.03
CA LEU A 127 -6.00 -17.03 -3.15
C LEU A 127 -5.68 -16.83 -1.67
N GLU A 128 -4.41 -16.78 -1.31
CA GLU A 128 -3.97 -16.53 0.07
C GLU A 128 -4.29 -15.12 0.55
N ILE A 129 -4.22 -14.13 -0.34
CA ILE A 129 -4.65 -12.76 -0.06
C ILE A 129 -6.17 -12.72 0.15
N GLU A 130 -6.94 -13.31 -0.76
CA GLU A 130 -8.39 -13.38 -0.67
C GLU A 130 -8.88 -14.13 0.58
N ALA A 131 -8.15 -15.15 0.98
CA ALA A 131 -8.45 -15.93 2.18
C ALA A 131 -8.05 -15.21 3.50
N GLY A 132 -7.42 -14.04 3.43
CA GLY A 132 -6.96 -13.30 4.59
C GLY A 132 -5.75 -13.91 5.29
N ILE A 133 -5.07 -14.85 4.65
CA ILE A 133 -3.85 -15.48 5.20
C ILE A 133 -2.67 -14.55 5.07
N LYS A 134 -2.49 -13.94 3.90
CA LYS A 134 -1.45 -12.95 3.65
C LYS A 134 -2.06 -11.55 3.63
N LYS A 135 -2.08 -10.89 4.76
CA LYS A 135 -2.74 -9.59 4.96
C LYS A 135 -1.83 -8.50 5.52
N GLU A 136 -0.66 -8.84 5.99
CA GLU A 136 0.26 -7.90 6.61
C GLU A 136 1.28 -7.41 5.59
N VAL A 137 1.55 -6.11 5.62
CA VAL A 137 2.54 -5.46 4.79
C VAL A 137 3.46 -4.62 5.66
N SER A 138 4.65 -4.36 5.16
CA SER A 138 5.61 -3.48 5.81
C SER A 138 6.17 -2.52 4.79
N VAL A 139 6.33 -1.26 5.17
CA VAL A 139 6.93 -0.24 4.33
C VAL A 139 8.23 0.23 4.95
N GLY A 140 9.26 0.36 4.13
CA GLY A 140 10.53 0.95 4.51
C GLY A 140 10.68 2.33 3.89
N CYS A 141 11.10 3.30 4.67
CA CYS A 141 11.38 4.64 4.19
C CYS A 141 12.64 5.21 4.85
N SER A 142 13.22 6.22 4.20
CA SER A 142 14.31 7.00 4.77
C SER A 142 13.80 8.35 5.22
N ILE A 143 14.17 8.76 6.42
CA ILE A 143 13.75 10.01 7.03
C ILE A 143 14.97 10.92 7.13
N ARG A 144 14.85 12.16 6.63
CA ARG A 144 15.91 13.17 6.71
C ARG A 144 15.91 13.91 8.04
N GLU A 145 14.72 14.16 8.56
CA GLU A 145 14.52 14.97 9.75
C GLU A 145 13.45 14.35 10.65
N SER A 146 13.76 14.27 11.94
CA SER A 146 12.84 13.86 12.98
C SER A 146 12.62 15.07 13.91
N ARG A 147 11.39 15.39 14.22
CA ARG A 147 11.03 16.52 15.11
C ARG A 147 10.47 15.98 16.40
N CYS A 148 10.96 16.55 17.50
CA CYS A 148 10.39 16.33 18.83
C CYS A 148 9.16 17.22 19.00
N SER A 149 8.06 16.64 19.37
CA SER A 149 6.83 17.40 19.68
C SER A 149 6.68 17.61 21.19
#